data_4f9c64a3a21278941bd47c4cfb378156
#
_entry.id   4f9c64a3a21278941bd47c4cfb378156
#
_cell.length_a   1.000
_cell.length_b   1.000
_cell.length_c   1.000
_cell.angle_alpha   90.00
_cell.angle_beta   90.00
_cell.angle_gamma   90.00
#
_symmetry.space_group_name_H-M   'P 1'
#
loop_
_entity.id
_entity.type
_entity.pdbx_description
1 polymer ?
#
loop_
_entity_poly.entity_id
_entity_poly.type
_entity_poly.pdbx_seq_one_letter_code
_entity_poly.pdbx_strand_id
1 'polypeptide(L)'
;MKDPIRVIARITAKSGAEDEVKSVLSSLVEPTHQESGCLHYELLQNARDPSEFVLLEEWESQTALDSHTAASHTQNAEAKVEDLLKQVPPDVKTYRTIA
;
A
#
# COMPACT_ATOMS: atom_id res chain seq x y z
N MET A 1 -14.64 -21.97 3.08
CA MET A 1 -13.83 -21.14 2.21
C MET A 1 -13.71 -19.75 2.79
N LYS A 2 -12.50 -19.23 2.82
CA LYS A 2 -12.28 -17.88 3.35
C LYS A 2 -12.34 -16.88 2.21
N ASP A 3 -13.05 -15.77 2.45
CA ASP A 3 -13.06 -14.69 1.49
C ASP A 3 -11.71 -13.96 1.49
N PRO A 4 -11.21 -13.55 0.33
CA PRO A 4 -10.04 -12.70 0.28
C PRO A 4 -10.28 -11.39 1.02
N ILE A 5 -9.20 -10.85 1.59
CA ILE A 5 -9.24 -9.55 2.25
C ILE A 5 -8.76 -8.50 1.26
N ARG A 6 -9.55 -7.46 1.06
CA ARG A 6 -9.20 -6.33 0.22
C ARG A 6 -8.72 -5.18 1.10
N VAL A 7 -7.64 -4.52 0.67
CA VAL A 7 -7.10 -3.36 1.38
C VAL A 7 -7.02 -2.19 0.42
N ILE A 8 -7.45 -1.03 0.89
CA ILE A 8 -7.27 0.23 0.18
C ILE A 8 -6.49 1.17 1.08
N ALA A 9 -5.28 1.54 0.64
CA ALA A 9 -4.44 2.48 1.36
C ALA A 9 -4.37 3.78 0.57
N ARG A 10 -4.74 4.90 1.20
CA ARG A 10 -4.61 6.23 0.62
C ARG A 10 -3.41 6.92 1.23
N ILE A 11 -2.49 7.35 0.38
CA ILE A 11 -1.22 7.90 0.79
C ILE A 11 -1.06 9.24 0.08
N THR A 12 -1.00 10.33 0.84
CA THR A 12 -0.90 11.67 0.28
C THR A 12 0.45 12.28 0.60
N ALA A 13 1.19 12.61 -0.45
CA ALA A 13 2.51 13.23 -0.33
C ALA A 13 2.39 14.72 -0.02
N LYS A 14 3.33 15.23 0.77
CA LYS A 14 3.49 16.68 0.94
C LYS A 14 3.88 17.29 -0.40
N SER A 15 3.55 18.57 -0.56
CA SER A 15 3.92 19.32 -1.76
C SER A 15 5.44 19.28 -1.98
N GLY A 16 5.85 18.86 -3.18
CA GLY A 16 7.27 18.74 -3.53
C GLY A 16 7.85 17.35 -3.27
N ALA A 17 7.14 16.48 -2.56
CA ALA A 17 7.61 15.13 -2.24
C ALA A 17 6.98 14.04 -3.13
N GLU A 18 6.17 14.43 -4.10
CA GLU A 18 5.40 13.49 -4.92
C GLU A 18 6.27 12.43 -5.60
N ASP A 19 7.35 12.87 -6.24
CA ASP A 19 8.21 11.95 -6.99
C ASP A 19 8.94 10.97 -6.07
N GLU A 20 9.39 11.44 -4.92
CA GLU A 20 10.09 10.58 -3.95
C GLU A 20 9.12 9.53 -3.37
N VAL A 21 7.92 9.95 -2.97
CA VAL A 21 6.90 9.04 -2.47
C VAL A 21 6.54 8.02 -3.55
N LYS A 22 6.35 8.46 -4.78
CA LYS A 22 6.05 7.57 -5.91
C LYS A 22 7.15 6.52 -6.09
N SER A 23 8.41 6.94 -6.03
CA SER A 23 9.54 6.04 -6.18
C SER A 23 9.59 4.98 -5.09
N VAL A 24 9.41 5.39 -3.83
CA VAL A 24 9.44 4.46 -2.70
C VAL A 24 8.27 3.48 -2.78
N LEU A 25 7.07 3.96 -3.03
CA LEU A 25 5.89 3.09 -3.12
C LEU A 25 5.98 2.14 -4.32
N SER A 26 6.51 2.60 -5.45
CA SER A 26 6.71 1.75 -6.62
C SER A 26 7.66 0.60 -6.32
N SER A 27 8.67 0.84 -5.48
CA SER A 27 9.64 -0.19 -5.12
C SER A 27 9.03 -1.33 -4.30
N LEU A 28 7.84 -1.13 -3.73
CA LEU A 28 7.14 -2.16 -2.95
C LEU A 28 6.45 -3.20 -3.82
N VAL A 29 6.13 -2.85 -5.07
CA VAL A 29 5.21 -3.67 -5.87
C VAL A 29 5.80 -5.05 -6.15
N GLU A 30 7.02 -5.11 -6.65
CA GLU A 30 7.65 -6.38 -7.02
C GLU A 30 7.90 -7.31 -5.81
N PRO A 31 8.56 -6.85 -4.72
CA PRO A 31 8.75 -7.74 -3.58
C PRO A 31 7.42 -8.17 -2.93
N THR A 32 6.40 -7.32 -2.97
CA THR A 32 5.10 -7.68 -2.41
C THR A 32 4.42 -8.76 -3.25
N HIS A 33 4.56 -8.72 -4.58
CA HIS A 33 4.05 -9.78 -5.46
C HIS A 33 4.68 -11.14 -5.14
N GLN A 34 5.87 -11.17 -4.57
CA GLN A 34 6.56 -12.41 -4.20
C GLN A 34 6.10 -12.96 -2.85
N GLU A 35 5.33 -12.21 -2.08
CA GLU A 35 4.85 -12.65 -0.78
C GLU A 35 3.80 -13.73 -0.93
N SER A 36 3.88 -14.75 -0.06
CA SER A 36 2.89 -15.81 -0.02
C SER A 36 1.52 -15.22 0.36
N GLY A 37 0.49 -15.57 -0.42
CA GLY A 37 -0.87 -15.09 -0.16
C GLY A 37 -1.20 -13.74 -0.75
N CYS A 38 -0.27 -13.09 -1.45
CA CYS A 38 -0.56 -11.86 -2.18
C CYS A 38 -1.31 -12.22 -3.47
N LEU A 39 -2.59 -11.86 -3.55
CA LEU A 39 -3.40 -12.11 -4.74
C LEU A 39 -3.38 -10.93 -5.70
N HIS A 40 -3.26 -9.70 -5.16
CA HIS A 40 -3.20 -8.49 -5.96
C HIS A 40 -2.50 -7.39 -5.17
N TYR A 41 -1.67 -6.60 -5.85
CA TYR A 41 -1.02 -5.46 -5.23
C TYR A 41 -0.69 -4.47 -6.34
N GLU A 42 -1.38 -3.33 -6.33
CA GLU A 42 -1.32 -2.36 -7.41
C GLU A 42 -1.21 -0.96 -6.85
N LEU A 43 -0.29 -0.16 -7.40
CA LEU A 43 -0.13 1.23 -7.03
C LEU A 43 -0.78 2.12 -8.08
N LEU A 44 -1.68 3.00 -7.63
CA LEU A 44 -2.35 3.98 -8.48
C LEU A 44 -1.98 5.38 -8.05
N GLN A 45 -1.97 6.29 -8.99
CA GLN A 45 -1.83 7.72 -8.72
C GLN A 45 -3.09 8.43 -9.22
N ASN A 46 -3.63 9.34 -8.42
CA ASN A 46 -4.80 10.12 -8.81
C ASN A 46 -4.46 10.92 -10.07
N ALA A 47 -5.27 10.75 -11.13
CA ALA A 47 -5.01 11.36 -12.43
C ALA A 47 -5.11 12.89 -12.42
N ARG A 48 -5.79 13.46 -11.41
CA ARG A 48 -5.99 14.90 -11.28
C ARG A 48 -5.22 15.51 -10.12
N ASP A 49 -4.71 14.68 -9.22
CA ASP A 49 -3.96 15.13 -8.05
C ASP A 49 -2.74 14.23 -7.88
N PRO A 50 -1.57 14.64 -8.40
CA PRO A 50 -0.37 13.79 -8.37
C PRO A 50 0.17 13.55 -6.96
N SER A 51 -0.34 14.23 -5.94
CA SER A 51 0.08 13.99 -4.56
C SER A 51 -0.62 12.79 -3.92
N GLU A 52 -1.72 12.31 -4.51
CA GLU A 52 -2.48 11.21 -3.94
C GLU A 52 -2.18 9.89 -4.64
N PHE A 53 -1.78 8.91 -3.84
CA PHE A 53 -1.52 7.54 -4.28
C PHE A 53 -2.46 6.59 -3.57
N VAL A 54 -2.81 5.50 -4.25
CA VAL A 54 -3.64 4.45 -3.68
C VAL A 54 -2.99 3.11 -3.94
N LEU A 55 -2.89 2.29 -2.89
CA LEU A 55 -2.53 0.89 -3.03
C LEU A 55 -3.81 0.07 -2.96
N LEU A 56 -4.07 -0.71 -4.02
CA LEU A 56 -5.16 -1.67 -4.06
C LEU A 56 -4.55 -3.04 -3.83
N GLU A 57 -5.00 -3.72 -2.78
CA GLU A 57 -4.41 -4.97 -2.36
C GLU A 57 -5.48 -6.04 -2.18
N GLU A 58 -5.09 -7.27 -2.44
CA GLU A 58 -5.92 -8.43 -2.14
C GLU A 58 -5.05 -9.53 -1.55
N TRP A 59 -5.46 -10.04 -0.40
CA TRP A 59 -4.71 -11.06 0.35
C TRP A 59 -5.59 -12.27 0.61
N GLU A 60 -5.02 -13.48 0.51
CA GLU A 60 -5.80 -14.70 0.69
C GLU A 60 -6.30 -14.90 2.12
N SER A 61 -5.65 -14.26 3.12
CA SER A 61 -5.99 -14.43 4.53
C SER A 61 -5.47 -13.26 5.37
N GLN A 62 -5.98 -13.15 6.59
CA GLN A 62 -5.47 -12.19 7.56
C GLN A 62 -4.00 -12.48 7.90
N THR A 63 -3.63 -13.75 7.98
CA THR A 63 -2.24 -14.14 8.25
C THR A 63 -1.30 -13.63 7.16
N ALA A 64 -1.70 -13.73 5.89
CA ALA A 64 -0.90 -13.21 4.78
C ALA A 64 -0.77 -11.68 4.86
N LEU A 65 -1.85 -10.98 5.18
CA LEU A 65 -1.81 -9.53 5.35
C LEU A 65 -0.91 -9.14 6.53
N ASP A 66 -1.01 -9.84 7.66
CA ASP A 66 -0.18 -9.57 8.83
C ASP A 66 1.30 -9.77 8.51
N SER A 67 1.63 -10.81 7.76
CA SER A 67 3.01 -11.06 7.33
C SER A 67 3.53 -9.93 6.44
N HIS A 68 2.68 -9.40 5.56
CA HIS A 68 3.02 -8.27 4.71
C HIS A 68 3.34 -7.03 5.53
N THR A 69 2.51 -6.69 6.50
CA THR A 69 2.73 -5.50 7.32
C THR A 69 4.00 -5.60 8.15
N ALA A 70 4.41 -6.80 8.52
CA ALA A 70 5.63 -7.06 9.28
C ALA A 70 6.87 -7.22 8.41
N ALA A 71 6.71 -7.35 7.09
CA ALA A 71 7.84 -7.60 6.18
C ALA A 71 8.81 -6.42 6.17
N SER A 72 10.11 -6.71 6.03
CA SER A 72 11.14 -5.67 6.07
C SER A 72 11.00 -4.64 4.95
N HIS A 73 10.61 -5.04 3.74
CA HIS A 73 10.43 -4.09 2.64
C HIS A 73 9.27 -3.13 2.92
N THR A 74 8.21 -3.60 3.57
CA THR A 74 7.08 -2.75 3.97
C THR A 74 7.52 -1.74 5.03
N GLN A 75 8.19 -2.22 6.07
CA GLN A 75 8.64 -1.38 7.17
C GLN A 75 9.68 -0.34 6.73
N ASN A 76 10.59 -0.74 5.86
CA ASN A 76 11.58 0.17 5.31
C ASN A 76 10.95 1.28 4.48
N ALA A 77 9.94 0.93 3.66
CA ALA A 77 9.23 1.91 2.85
C ALA A 77 8.46 2.90 3.73
N GLU A 78 7.76 2.39 4.74
CA GLU A 78 7.04 3.26 5.69
C GLU A 78 7.99 4.26 6.37
N ALA A 79 9.16 3.80 6.81
CA ALA A 79 10.16 4.66 7.43
C ALA A 79 10.66 5.74 6.47
N LYS A 80 10.85 5.39 5.19
CA LYS A 80 11.35 6.34 4.19
C LYS A 80 10.36 7.44 3.85
N VAL A 81 9.06 7.15 3.87
CA VAL A 81 8.04 8.11 3.46
C VAL A 81 7.40 8.86 4.62
N GLU A 82 7.62 8.43 5.85
CA GLU A 82 6.92 8.98 7.02
C GLU A 82 6.93 10.51 7.06
N ASP A 83 8.09 11.11 6.85
CA ASP A 83 8.24 12.57 6.90
C ASP A 83 7.76 13.27 5.62
N LEU A 84 7.43 12.51 4.59
CA LEU A 84 7.04 13.03 3.28
C LEU A 84 5.52 13.04 3.08
N LEU A 85 4.77 12.54 4.05
CA LEU A 85 3.31 12.39 3.94
C LEU A 85 2.58 13.48 4.70
N LYS A 86 1.45 13.93 4.13
CA LYS A 86 0.55 14.88 4.79
C LYS A 86 -0.17 14.27 5.98
N GLN A 87 -0.45 12.97 5.91
CA GLN A 87 -1.17 12.25 6.96
C GLN A 87 -0.37 11.02 7.40
N VAL A 88 -0.11 10.90 8.69
CA VAL A 88 0.61 9.77 9.28
C VAL A 88 -0.15 9.33 10.53
N PRO A 89 -0.55 8.05 10.63
CA PRO A 89 -0.44 7.03 9.58
C PRO A 89 -1.35 7.34 8.39
N PRO A 90 -1.06 6.79 7.21
CA PRO A 90 -1.96 6.94 6.06
C PRO A 90 -3.29 6.26 6.31
N ASP A 91 -4.30 6.63 5.52
CA ASP A 91 -5.64 6.05 5.63
C ASP A 91 -5.65 4.66 5.00
N VAL A 92 -5.66 3.63 5.84
CA VAL A 92 -5.65 2.22 5.41
C VAL A 92 -6.90 1.54 5.95
N LYS A 93 -7.69 0.98 5.05
CA LYS A 93 -8.93 0.27 5.42
C LYS A 93 -8.98 -1.10 4.76
N THR A 94 -9.54 -2.05 5.48
CA THR A 94 -9.78 -3.39 4.96
C THR A 94 -11.24 -3.54 4.57
N TYR A 95 -11.45 -4.27 3.48
CA TYR A 95 -12.78 -4.47 2.90
C TYR A 95 -12.92 -5.93 2.52
N ARG A 96 -14.17 -6.37 2.38
CA ARG A 96 -14.45 -7.66 1.72
C ARG A 96 -15.42 -7.39 0.57
N THR A 97 -15.28 -8.18 -0.47
CA THR A 97 -16.16 -8.09 -1.63
C THR A 97 -17.56 -8.56 -1.26
N ILE A 98 -18.56 -7.80 -1.62
CA ILE A 98 -19.95 -8.15 -1.36
C ILE A 98 -20.77 -8.38 -2.64
N ALA A 99 -20.21 -8.01 -3.79
CA ALA A 99 -20.92 -8.19 -5.06
C ALA A 99 -19.93 -8.37 -6.21
#